data_71ff7f0b448d6c0f729aa7a03b3aae83
#
_entry.id   71ff7f0b448d6c0f729aa7a03b3aae83
#
_cell.length_a   1.000
_cell.length_b   1.000
_cell.length_c   1.000
_cell.angle_alpha   90.00
_cell.angle_beta   90.00
_cell.angle_gamma   90.00
#
_symmetry.space_group_name_H-M   'P 1'
#
loop_
_entity.id
_entity.type
_entity.pdbx_description
1 polymer ?
#
loop_
_entity_poly.entity_id
_entity_poly.type
_entity_poly.pdbx_seq_one_letter_code
_entity_poly.pdbx_strand_id
1 'polypeptide(L)'
;MMSMKNEQQIENEFIKKLIDLKYVYREDIRDKFSLEENFRKHFERLNRVKLSDSEFIRLRDSIINPDVFENAKKLREINTFKRDDDTPLQYTLVNLKNWCKNEFEVVNQLRINTENSNHRYDVILLINGIPVVQIELKTLQITPKKAMEQIVNYKNDPGNGYTNSLLCFIQL
;
A
#
# COMPACT_ATOMS: atom_id res chain seq x y z
N MET A 1 -12.36 13.00 -35.00
CA MET A 1 -11.42 11.93 -34.60
C MET A 1 -11.14 12.08 -33.11
N MET A 2 -11.62 11.20 -32.25
CA MET A 2 -11.21 11.20 -30.87
C MET A 2 -9.73 10.77 -30.82
N SER A 3 -8.85 11.67 -30.36
CA SER A 3 -7.46 11.32 -30.11
C SER A 3 -7.45 10.21 -29.07
N MET A 4 -6.80 9.09 -29.35
CA MET A 4 -6.63 8.00 -28.37
C MET A 4 -5.77 8.52 -27.23
N LYS A 5 -6.32 8.46 -26.01
CA LYS A 5 -5.57 8.83 -24.79
C LYS A 5 -4.44 7.84 -24.58
N ASN A 6 -3.27 8.36 -24.22
CA ASN A 6 -2.16 7.52 -23.77
C ASN A 6 -2.36 7.09 -22.30
N GLU A 7 -1.60 6.10 -21.83
CA GLU A 7 -1.71 5.57 -20.47
C GLU A 7 -1.53 6.66 -19.41
N GLN A 8 -0.60 7.59 -19.60
CA GLN A 8 -0.37 8.71 -18.68
C GLN A 8 -1.59 9.65 -18.57
N GLN A 9 -2.29 9.90 -19.65
CA GLN A 9 -3.51 10.73 -19.62
C GLN A 9 -4.63 10.01 -18.85
N ILE A 10 -4.77 8.70 -19.05
CA ILE A 10 -5.74 7.86 -18.34
C ILE A 10 -5.43 7.89 -16.84
N GLU A 11 -4.17 7.71 -16.47
CA GLU A 11 -3.69 7.74 -15.07
C GLU A 11 -3.99 9.09 -14.41
N ASN A 12 -3.64 10.19 -15.06
CA ASN A 12 -3.87 11.54 -14.51
C ASN A 12 -5.37 11.84 -14.31
N GLU A 13 -6.22 11.45 -15.26
CA GLU A 13 -7.67 11.61 -15.13
C GLU A 13 -8.24 10.72 -14.00
N PHE A 14 -7.70 9.52 -13.85
CA PHE A 14 -8.12 8.61 -12.80
C PHE A 14 -7.73 9.14 -11.41
N ILE A 15 -6.49 9.62 -11.23
CA ILE A 15 -6.05 10.25 -10.00
C ILE A 15 -6.93 11.46 -9.66
N LYS A 16 -7.27 12.29 -10.66
CA LYS A 16 -8.15 13.44 -10.45
C LYS A 16 -9.52 13.01 -9.91
N LYS A 17 -10.10 11.94 -10.46
CA LYS A 17 -11.37 11.38 -9.94
C LYS A 17 -11.24 10.87 -8.50
N LEU A 18 -10.12 10.27 -8.13
CA LEU A 18 -9.88 9.83 -6.76
C LEU A 18 -9.76 11.02 -5.80
N ILE A 19 -9.12 12.11 -6.22
CA ILE A 19 -9.06 13.36 -5.44
C ILE A 19 -10.48 13.92 -5.24
N ASP A 20 -11.33 13.93 -6.25
CA ASP A 20 -12.73 14.33 -6.14
C ASP A 20 -13.50 13.45 -5.15
N LEU A 21 -13.14 12.16 -5.03
CA LEU A 21 -13.64 11.21 -4.04
C LEU A 21 -12.98 11.35 -2.65
N LYS A 22 -12.18 12.40 -2.44
CA LYS A 22 -11.51 12.74 -1.17
C LYS A 22 -10.31 11.84 -0.81
N TYR A 23 -9.72 11.15 -1.77
CA TYR A 23 -8.39 10.58 -1.58
C TYR A 23 -7.34 11.69 -1.57
N VAL A 24 -6.36 11.59 -0.69
CA VAL A 24 -5.21 12.49 -0.67
C VAL A 24 -4.16 11.95 -1.64
N TYR A 25 -3.86 12.70 -2.70
CA TYR A 25 -2.81 12.31 -3.63
C TYR A 25 -1.43 12.61 -3.04
N ARG A 26 -0.58 11.60 -3.03
CA ARG A 26 0.77 11.63 -2.46
C ARG A 26 1.81 11.43 -3.56
N GLU A 27 2.16 12.53 -4.22
CA GLU A 27 3.18 12.54 -5.27
C GLU A 27 4.61 12.35 -4.73
N ASP A 28 4.79 12.53 -3.42
CA ASP A 28 6.05 12.38 -2.70
C ASP A 28 6.41 10.92 -2.37
N ILE A 29 5.46 9.99 -2.51
CA ILE A 29 5.68 8.56 -2.22
C ILE A 29 5.94 7.82 -3.54
N ARG A 30 7.22 7.47 -3.79
CA ARG A 30 7.66 6.82 -5.03
C ARG A 30 8.45 5.54 -4.84
N ASP A 31 8.84 5.23 -3.61
CA ASP A 31 9.69 4.08 -3.28
C ASP A 31 9.26 3.42 -1.96
N LYS A 32 9.92 2.31 -1.64
CA LYS A 32 9.65 1.54 -0.42
C LYS A 32 9.88 2.35 0.84
N PHE A 33 10.94 3.15 0.88
CA PHE A 33 11.29 3.90 2.08
C PHE A 33 10.22 4.97 2.39
N SER A 34 9.86 5.78 1.40
CA SER A 34 8.82 6.82 1.56
C SER A 34 7.45 6.22 1.91
N LEU A 35 7.13 5.03 1.39
CA LEU A 35 5.91 4.29 1.73
C LEU A 35 5.92 3.84 3.20
N GLU A 36 7.03 3.26 3.67
CA GLU A 36 7.16 2.79 5.05
C GLU A 36 7.17 3.95 6.06
N GLU A 37 7.81 5.06 5.75
CA GLU A 37 7.77 6.28 6.57
C GLU A 37 6.36 6.87 6.65
N ASN A 38 5.62 6.86 5.55
CA ASN A 38 4.22 7.26 5.53
C ASN A 38 3.36 6.36 6.43
N PHE A 39 3.54 5.05 6.32
CA PHE A 39 2.87 4.09 7.19
C PHE A 39 3.20 4.35 8.67
N ARG A 40 4.46 4.57 9.02
CA ARG A 40 4.88 4.89 10.39
C ARG A 40 4.13 6.08 10.96
N LYS A 41 4.06 7.18 10.21
CA LYS A 41 3.34 8.40 10.62
C LYS A 41 1.86 8.15 10.89
N HIS A 42 1.20 7.41 10.00
CA HIS A 42 -0.20 7.06 10.17
C HIS A 42 -0.42 6.11 11.34
N PHE A 43 0.42 5.09 11.49
CA PHE A 43 0.37 4.14 12.59
C PHE A 43 0.50 4.84 13.94
N GLU A 44 1.52 5.68 14.11
CA GLU A 44 1.76 6.43 15.35
C GLU A 44 0.60 7.36 15.70
N ARG A 45 0.04 8.02 14.68
CA ARG A 45 -1.12 8.91 14.88
C ARG A 45 -2.39 8.12 15.25
N LEU A 46 -2.69 7.05 14.52
CA LEU A 46 -3.90 6.24 14.74
C LEU A 46 -3.91 5.61 16.15
N ASN A 47 -2.76 5.10 16.57
CA ASN A 47 -2.60 4.38 17.83
C ASN A 47 -2.11 5.29 18.99
N ARG A 48 -1.87 6.59 18.73
CA ARG A 48 -1.41 7.58 19.72
C ARG A 48 -0.13 7.14 20.44
N VAL A 49 0.83 6.64 19.69
CA VAL A 49 2.10 6.12 20.19
C VAL A 49 3.24 6.73 19.39
N LYS A 50 4.43 6.77 19.99
CA LYS A 50 5.70 6.97 19.29
C LYS A 50 6.52 5.72 19.39
N LEU A 51 7.06 5.28 18.25
CA LEU A 51 7.93 4.10 18.17
C LEU A 51 9.38 4.54 18.04
N SER A 52 10.28 3.83 18.73
CA SER A 52 11.70 3.91 18.39
C SER A 52 11.94 3.32 16.99
N ASP A 53 13.11 3.56 16.40
CA ASP A 53 13.43 3.00 15.08
C ASP A 53 13.49 1.47 15.14
N SER A 54 14.02 0.92 16.25
CA SER A 54 14.04 -0.53 16.48
C SER A 54 12.64 -1.11 16.62
N GLU A 55 11.75 -0.46 17.35
CA GLU A 55 10.36 -0.86 17.49
C GLU A 55 9.63 -0.84 16.13
N PHE A 56 9.85 0.21 15.34
CA PHE A 56 9.21 0.32 14.03
C PHE A 56 9.67 -0.80 13.07
N ILE A 57 10.97 -1.09 13.01
CA ILE A 57 11.49 -2.18 12.18
C ILE A 57 10.87 -3.51 12.60
N ARG A 58 10.87 -3.84 13.90
CA ARG A 58 10.28 -5.10 14.41
C ARG A 58 8.77 -5.19 14.17
N LEU A 59 8.05 -4.09 14.37
CA LEU A 59 6.62 -4.01 14.07
C LEU A 59 6.36 -4.26 12.59
N ARG A 60 7.02 -3.52 11.70
CA ARG A 60 6.90 -3.67 10.24
C ARG A 60 7.14 -5.11 9.82
N ASP A 61 8.22 -5.71 10.28
CA ASP A 61 8.58 -7.09 9.93
C ASP A 61 7.57 -8.11 10.48
N SER A 62 6.94 -7.82 11.62
CA SER A 62 5.91 -8.68 12.20
C SER A 62 4.57 -8.64 11.46
N ILE A 63 4.25 -7.52 10.80
CA ILE A 63 3.00 -7.37 10.05
C ILE A 63 3.12 -7.85 8.61
N ILE A 64 4.31 -7.83 8.02
CA ILE A 64 4.55 -8.35 6.67
C ILE A 64 4.45 -9.89 6.72
N ASN A 65 3.50 -10.44 5.97
CA ASN A 65 3.23 -11.87 5.95
C ASN A 65 2.84 -12.30 4.51
N PRO A 66 3.34 -13.43 4.00
CA PRO A 66 2.93 -13.95 2.70
C PRO A 66 1.49 -14.48 2.67
N ASP A 67 0.90 -14.79 3.83
CA ASP A 67 -0.46 -15.30 3.93
C ASP A 67 -1.49 -14.17 3.88
N VAL A 68 -2.25 -14.12 2.77
CA VAL A 68 -3.30 -13.10 2.54
C VAL A 68 -4.43 -13.13 3.57
N PHE A 69 -4.77 -14.31 4.09
CA PHE A 69 -5.84 -14.42 5.10
C PHE A 69 -5.40 -13.86 6.44
N GLU A 70 -4.16 -14.14 6.84
CA GLU A 70 -3.57 -13.55 8.05
C GLU A 70 -3.44 -12.03 7.93
N ASN A 71 -3.07 -11.50 6.76
CA ASN A 71 -3.03 -10.06 6.52
C ASN A 71 -4.42 -9.44 6.61
N ALA A 72 -5.44 -10.06 6.00
CA ALA A 72 -6.82 -9.58 6.10
C ALA A 72 -7.34 -9.58 7.53
N LYS A 73 -6.92 -10.54 8.34
CA LYS A 73 -7.25 -10.65 9.76
C LYS A 73 -6.57 -9.54 10.56
N LYS A 74 -5.26 -9.34 10.37
CA LYS A 74 -4.50 -8.25 11.00
C LYS A 74 -5.09 -6.87 10.74
N LEU A 75 -5.60 -6.61 9.54
CA LEU A 75 -6.26 -5.34 9.23
C LEU A 75 -7.52 -5.09 10.06
N ARG A 76 -8.24 -6.14 10.48
CA ARG A 76 -9.56 -6.05 11.11
C ARG A 76 -9.52 -6.19 12.62
N GLU A 77 -8.46 -6.73 13.18
CA GLU A 77 -8.36 -7.06 14.60
C GLU A 77 -7.54 -6.04 15.38
N ILE A 78 -7.67 -6.11 16.72
CA ILE A 78 -6.74 -5.48 17.63
C ILE A 78 -5.56 -6.42 17.76
N ASN A 79 -4.40 -5.93 17.39
CA ASN A 79 -3.15 -6.66 17.46
C ASN A 79 -2.34 -6.26 18.68
N THR A 80 -1.35 -7.08 19.05
CA THR A 80 -0.44 -6.79 20.17
C THR A 80 1.00 -6.85 19.69
N PHE A 81 1.78 -5.85 20.13
CA PHE A 81 3.21 -5.74 19.86
C PHE A 81 3.97 -5.53 21.18
N LYS A 82 5.09 -6.21 21.35
CA LYS A 82 5.94 -6.05 22.54
C LYS A 82 6.94 -4.93 22.31
N ARG A 83 6.89 -3.91 23.16
CA ARG A 83 7.78 -2.75 23.10
C ARG A 83 9.19 -3.06 23.59
N ASP A 84 10.12 -2.10 23.46
CA ASP A 84 11.52 -2.23 23.92
C ASP A 84 11.62 -2.34 25.47
N ASP A 85 10.66 -1.79 26.20
CA ASP A 85 10.53 -1.85 27.64
C ASP A 85 9.72 -3.07 28.14
N ASP A 86 9.50 -4.06 27.28
CA ASP A 86 8.69 -5.26 27.52
C ASP A 86 7.19 -5.03 27.73
N THR A 87 6.70 -3.78 27.69
CA THR A 87 5.26 -3.51 27.80
C THR A 87 4.51 -3.90 26.54
N PRO A 88 3.25 -4.39 26.64
CA PRO A 88 2.43 -4.69 25.47
C PRO A 88 1.80 -3.42 24.92
N LEU A 89 1.95 -3.19 23.61
CA LEU A 89 1.21 -2.19 22.85
C LEU A 89 0.06 -2.87 22.11
N GLN A 90 -1.18 -2.54 22.47
CA GLN A 90 -2.33 -2.91 21.64
C GLN A 90 -2.51 -1.88 20.53
N TYR A 91 -2.67 -2.34 19.30
CA TYR A 91 -2.79 -1.46 18.14
C TYR A 91 -3.81 -1.96 17.12
N THR A 92 -4.28 -1.05 16.28
CA THR A 92 -5.08 -1.34 15.09
C THR A 92 -4.39 -0.77 13.85
N LEU A 93 -4.55 -1.43 12.71
CA LEU A 93 -4.07 -0.96 11.42
C LEU A 93 -5.13 -0.11 10.71
N VAL A 94 -6.40 -0.45 10.91
CA VAL A 94 -7.57 0.27 10.37
C VAL A 94 -8.61 0.47 11.47
N ASN A 95 -9.19 1.65 11.57
CA ASN A 95 -10.28 1.91 12.49
C ASN A 95 -11.62 1.52 11.85
N LEU A 96 -12.11 0.33 12.18
CA LEU A 96 -13.38 -0.17 11.64
C LEU A 96 -14.61 0.44 12.29
N LYS A 97 -14.49 0.94 13.53
CA LYS A 97 -15.61 1.54 14.28
C LYS A 97 -15.92 2.96 13.82
N ASN A 98 -14.90 3.70 13.42
CA ASN A 98 -15.04 5.07 12.96
C ASN A 98 -14.16 5.29 11.73
N TRP A 99 -14.75 5.12 10.55
CA TRP A 99 -14.05 5.25 9.26
C TRP A 99 -13.44 6.63 9.02
N CYS A 100 -14.04 7.69 9.59
CA CYS A 100 -13.51 9.04 9.49
C CYS A 100 -12.16 9.25 10.20
N LYS A 101 -11.72 8.29 11.00
CA LYS A 101 -10.39 8.31 11.63
C LYS A 101 -9.30 7.69 10.76
N ASN A 102 -9.67 7.08 9.64
CA ASN A 102 -8.70 6.58 8.67
C ASN A 102 -8.36 7.67 7.66
N GLU A 103 -7.15 7.58 7.14
CA GLU A 103 -6.69 8.39 6.01
C GLU A 103 -6.69 7.54 4.74
N PHE A 104 -7.27 8.07 3.69
CA PHE A 104 -7.34 7.44 2.38
C PHE A 104 -6.43 8.20 1.42
N GLU A 105 -5.42 7.52 0.91
CA GLU A 105 -4.42 8.13 0.05
C GLU A 105 -4.32 7.38 -1.27
N VAL A 106 -3.83 8.06 -2.29
CA VAL A 106 -3.49 7.47 -3.58
C VAL A 106 -2.05 7.83 -3.92
N VAL A 107 -1.29 6.83 -4.32
CA VAL A 107 0.06 6.95 -4.86
C VAL A 107 0.09 6.39 -6.27
N ASN A 108 0.99 6.90 -7.11
CA ASN A 108 1.20 6.37 -8.45
C ASN A 108 2.68 6.18 -8.74
N GLN A 109 2.97 5.35 -9.74
CA GLN A 109 4.33 5.10 -10.22
C GLN A 109 5.28 4.63 -9.10
N LEU A 110 4.74 3.91 -8.11
CA LEU A 110 5.50 3.37 -6.97
C LEU A 110 6.48 2.29 -7.45
N ARG A 111 7.70 2.34 -6.96
CA ARG A 111 8.73 1.32 -7.19
C ARG A 111 9.15 0.71 -5.87
N ILE A 112 8.90 -0.57 -5.69
CA ILE A 112 9.43 -1.35 -4.57
C ILE A 112 10.68 -2.07 -5.10
N ASN A 113 11.78 -1.34 -5.17
CA ASN A 113 13.01 -1.93 -5.69
C ASN A 113 13.72 -2.75 -4.65
N THR A 114 14.00 -3.97 -5.03
CA THR A 114 15.26 -4.60 -4.75
C THR A 114 16.09 -4.50 -6.05
N GLU A 115 17.41 -4.63 -5.96
CA GLU A 115 18.37 -4.35 -7.03
C GLU A 115 18.10 -5.03 -8.38
N ASN A 116 17.15 -5.97 -8.44
CA ASN A 116 16.86 -6.83 -9.59
C ASN A 116 15.48 -6.64 -10.23
N SER A 117 14.62 -5.77 -9.73
CA SER A 117 13.28 -5.56 -10.29
C SER A 117 13.02 -4.12 -10.69
N ASN A 118 12.52 -3.93 -11.90
CA ASN A 118 12.04 -2.64 -12.42
C ASN A 118 10.51 -2.51 -12.33
N HIS A 119 9.85 -3.27 -11.44
CA HIS A 119 8.41 -3.20 -11.29
C HIS A 119 7.99 -1.80 -10.84
N ARG A 120 7.06 -1.24 -11.59
CA ARG A 120 6.48 0.06 -11.35
C ARG A 120 4.97 -0.10 -11.35
N TYR A 121 4.37 0.19 -10.21
CA TYR A 121 2.94 0.08 -10.00
C TYR A 121 2.25 1.35 -10.46
N ASP A 122 1.26 1.27 -11.34
CA ASP A 122 0.61 2.45 -11.92
C ASP A 122 -0.11 3.25 -10.84
N VAL A 123 -1.08 2.66 -10.15
CA VAL A 123 -1.81 3.31 -9.06
C VAL A 123 -2.01 2.35 -7.89
N ILE A 124 -1.79 2.84 -6.69
CA ILE A 124 -2.05 2.09 -5.45
C ILE A 124 -2.88 2.96 -4.51
N LEU A 125 -3.94 2.38 -3.94
CA LEU A 125 -4.73 3.01 -2.88
C LEU A 125 -4.21 2.56 -1.52
N LEU A 126 -4.09 3.54 -0.61
CA LEU A 126 -3.64 3.29 0.76
C LEU A 126 -4.75 3.60 1.76
N ILE A 127 -4.78 2.84 2.84
CA ILE A 127 -5.52 3.16 4.07
C ILE A 127 -4.50 3.25 5.20
N ASN A 128 -4.40 4.41 5.83
CA ASN A 128 -3.40 4.67 6.88
C ASN A 128 -1.96 4.32 6.47
N GLY A 129 -1.60 4.60 5.22
CA GLY A 129 -0.31 4.28 4.65
C GLY A 129 -0.12 2.80 4.24
N ILE A 130 -1.12 1.95 4.44
CA ILE A 130 -1.08 0.52 4.06
C ILE A 130 -1.64 0.36 2.65
N PRO A 131 -0.89 -0.21 1.70
CA PRO A 131 -1.38 -0.55 0.37
C PRO A 131 -2.51 -1.60 0.44
N VAL A 132 -3.68 -1.29 -0.10
CA VAL A 132 -4.83 -2.20 -0.05
C VAL A 132 -5.38 -2.56 -1.42
N VAL A 133 -5.16 -1.72 -2.43
CA VAL A 133 -5.61 -1.95 -3.81
C VAL A 133 -4.51 -1.55 -4.78
N GLN A 134 -4.18 -2.43 -5.72
CA GLN A 134 -3.39 -2.11 -6.90
C GLN A 134 -4.30 -1.97 -8.11
N ILE A 135 -4.04 -0.97 -8.92
CA ILE A 135 -4.75 -0.71 -10.16
C ILE A 135 -3.71 -0.59 -11.28
N GLU A 136 -3.88 -1.42 -12.30
CA GLU A 136 -3.06 -1.41 -13.50
C GLU A 136 -3.87 -0.81 -14.64
N LEU A 137 -3.37 0.25 -15.23
CA LEU A 137 -4.06 1.01 -16.27
C LEU A 137 -3.52 0.64 -17.66
N LYS A 138 -4.43 0.36 -18.60
CA LYS A 138 -4.07 0.05 -19.99
C LYS A 138 -4.94 0.84 -20.96
N THR A 139 -4.38 1.12 -22.12
CA THR A 139 -5.16 1.66 -23.24
C THR A 139 -6.16 0.63 -23.74
N LEU A 140 -7.22 1.08 -24.41
CA LEU A 140 -8.26 0.20 -24.98
C LEU A 140 -7.74 -0.84 -25.99
N GLN A 141 -6.50 -0.71 -26.45
CA GLN A 141 -5.86 -1.69 -27.36
C GLN A 141 -5.31 -2.92 -26.63
N ILE A 142 -5.21 -2.86 -25.30
CA ILE A 142 -4.68 -3.95 -24.47
C ILE A 142 -5.85 -4.62 -23.75
N THR A 143 -5.91 -5.95 -23.83
CA THR A 143 -6.98 -6.70 -23.16
C THR A 143 -6.82 -6.68 -21.65
N PRO A 144 -7.92 -6.68 -20.87
CA PRO A 144 -7.88 -6.80 -19.42
C PRO A 144 -7.08 -8.02 -18.93
N LYS A 145 -7.08 -9.11 -19.70
CA LYS A 145 -6.28 -10.31 -19.41
C LYS A 145 -4.79 -10.01 -19.29
N LYS A 146 -4.23 -9.19 -20.19
CA LYS A 146 -2.81 -8.81 -20.14
C LYS A 146 -2.49 -7.95 -18.89
N ALA A 147 -3.40 -7.07 -18.47
CA ALA A 147 -3.23 -6.32 -17.23
C ALA A 147 -3.23 -7.24 -16.02
N MET A 148 -4.14 -8.22 -15.97
CA MET A 148 -4.16 -9.22 -14.90
C MET A 148 -2.91 -10.10 -14.87
N GLU A 149 -2.41 -10.52 -16.02
CA GLU A 149 -1.15 -11.27 -16.12
C GLU A 149 0.02 -10.46 -15.56
N GLN A 150 0.07 -9.14 -15.82
CA GLN A 150 1.09 -8.25 -15.26
C GLN A 150 0.99 -8.17 -13.73
N ILE A 151 -0.20 -8.01 -13.17
CA ILE A 151 -0.43 -7.98 -11.71
C ILE A 151 0.03 -9.30 -11.08
N VAL A 152 -0.34 -10.44 -11.66
CA VAL A 152 0.04 -11.77 -11.15
C VAL A 152 1.57 -11.96 -11.20
N ASN A 153 2.23 -11.50 -12.26
CA ASN A 153 3.68 -11.56 -12.39
C ASN A 153 4.35 -10.71 -11.30
N TYR A 154 3.86 -9.49 -11.06
CA TYR A 154 4.39 -8.61 -10.02
C TYR A 154 4.20 -9.20 -8.61
N LYS A 155 3.03 -9.79 -8.35
CA LYS A 155 2.75 -10.44 -7.07
C LYS A 155 3.71 -11.59 -6.79
N ASN A 156 4.00 -12.40 -7.79
CA ASN A 156 4.73 -13.66 -7.66
C ASN A 156 6.24 -13.51 -7.90
N ASP A 157 6.74 -12.30 -8.16
CA ASP A 157 8.17 -12.10 -8.41
C ASP A 157 8.99 -12.45 -7.17
N PRO A 158 9.92 -13.42 -7.28
CA PRO A 158 10.79 -13.81 -6.17
C PRO A 158 11.63 -12.62 -5.67
N GLY A 159 11.47 -12.24 -4.41
CA GLY A 159 12.23 -11.17 -3.78
C GLY A 159 11.68 -9.75 -3.99
N ASN A 160 10.78 -9.54 -4.95
CA ASN A 160 10.23 -8.22 -5.31
C ASN A 160 8.71 -8.15 -5.30
N GLY A 161 8.07 -9.29 -5.07
CA GLY A 161 6.63 -9.38 -5.02
C GLY A 161 6.04 -8.81 -3.73
N TYR A 162 4.75 -9.04 -3.54
CA TYR A 162 4.00 -8.53 -2.40
C TYR A 162 4.50 -9.06 -1.05
N THR A 163 5.12 -10.23 -1.04
CA THR A 163 5.41 -10.99 0.19
C THR A 163 6.44 -10.36 1.12
N ASN A 164 7.30 -9.48 0.59
CA ASN A 164 8.42 -8.91 1.33
C ASN A 164 8.27 -7.40 1.58
N SER A 165 7.06 -6.87 1.45
CA SER A 165 6.77 -5.45 1.63
C SER A 165 5.36 -5.24 2.17
N LEU A 166 5.00 -3.99 2.47
CA LEU A 166 3.63 -3.62 2.82
C LEU A 166 2.60 -3.94 1.72
N LEU A 167 3.03 -4.24 0.50
CA LEU A 167 2.15 -4.71 -0.58
C LEU A 167 1.50 -6.07 -0.26
N CYS A 168 1.97 -6.80 0.74
CA CYS A 168 1.37 -8.05 1.20
C CYS A 168 -0.10 -7.91 1.63
N PHE A 169 -0.57 -6.71 1.90
CA PHE A 169 -1.97 -6.42 2.22
C PHE A 169 -2.87 -6.29 0.97
N ILE A 170 -2.30 -6.19 -0.22
CA ILE A 170 -3.07 -6.20 -1.48
C ILE A 170 -3.56 -7.63 -1.73
N GLN A 171 -4.87 -7.79 -1.84
CA GLN A 171 -5.52 -9.06 -2.12
C GLN A 171 -6.02 -9.08 -3.57
N LEU A 172 -5.82 -10.19 -4.26
CA LEU A 172 -6.30 -10.43 -5.61
C LEU A 172 -7.48 -11.41 -5.59
#